data_5fc2fabf198279dcbc5fd89fa77e0ae2
#
_entry.id   5fc2fabf198279dcbc5fd89fa77e0ae2
#
_cell.length_a   1.000
_cell.length_b   1.000
_cell.length_c   1.000
_cell.angle_alpha   90.00
_cell.angle_beta   90.00
_cell.angle_gamma   90.00
#
_symmetry.space_group_name_H-M   'P 1'
#
loop_
_entity.id
_entity.type
_entity.pdbx_description
1 polymer ?
#
loop_
_entity_poly.entity_id
_entity_poly.type
_entity_poly.pdbx_seq_one_letter_code
_entity_poly.pdbx_strand_id
1 'polypeptide(L)'
;IIDGKLYNGRSGVAGEIGHMHLFNNEILCHCGKKGCLETEASGRAIMRIVKERIAAGESSFLTQNGKTDFTINDVVDAVVNEDPLCLDVIEHIGFVLGETVANLINVFNPELVVVGGMLARTGDFLLQALTGSMRKYSLNLVSKDTRVALAKFNDRGCIIGACLLARKKVLE
;
A
#
# COMPACT_ATOMS: atom_id res chain seq x y z
N ILE A 1 2.66 5.08 15.70
CA ILE A 1 3.33 5.76 16.83
C ILE A 1 2.24 6.45 17.64
N ILE A 2 2.16 6.18 18.94
CA ILE A 2 1.22 6.79 19.87
C ILE A 2 2.06 7.41 20.98
N ASP A 3 1.83 8.69 21.29
CA ASP A 3 2.58 9.46 22.31
C ASP A 3 4.11 9.36 22.13
N GLY A 4 4.57 9.46 20.90
CA GLY A 4 5.99 9.39 20.54
C GLY A 4 6.62 7.99 20.64
N LYS A 5 5.84 6.96 20.93
CA LYS A 5 6.29 5.57 21.09
C LYS A 5 5.73 4.66 20.02
N LEU A 6 6.52 3.68 19.59
CA LEU A 6 6.03 2.62 18.73
C LEU A 6 4.98 1.79 19.48
N TYR A 7 3.79 1.65 18.89
CA TYR A 7 2.74 0.80 19.47
C TYR A 7 2.94 -0.64 19.00
N ASN A 8 3.42 -1.47 19.89
CA ASN A 8 3.72 -2.88 19.61
C ASN A 8 2.57 -3.84 19.91
N GLY A 9 1.55 -3.37 20.63
CA GLY A 9 0.53 -4.26 21.18
C GLY A 9 1.10 -5.19 22.28
N ARG A 10 0.26 -6.12 22.75
CA ARG A 10 0.65 -7.02 23.87
C ARG A 10 1.79 -7.97 23.48
N SER A 11 1.76 -8.51 22.26
CA SER A 11 2.66 -9.57 21.76
C SER A 11 3.71 -9.08 20.77
N GLY A 12 3.80 -7.77 20.53
CA GLY A 12 4.75 -7.20 19.60
C GLY A 12 4.33 -7.24 18.12
N VAL A 13 3.11 -7.68 17.81
CA VAL A 13 2.59 -7.87 16.44
C VAL A 13 1.39 -6.97 16.11
N ALA A 14 1.31 -5.80 16.73
CA ALA A 14 0.29 -4.83 16.36
C ALA A 14 0.55 -4.24 14.97
N GLY A 15 -0.51 -3.88 14.26
CA GLY A 15 -0.41 -3.23 12.95
C GLY A 15 -0.52 -4.16 11.74
N GLU A 16 -0.90 -5.41 11.93
CA GLU A 16 -1.12 -6.39 10.86
C GLU A 16 -2.39 -6.09 10.03
N ILE A 17 -2.50 -4.84 9.54
CA ILE A 17 -3.67 -4.34 8.80
C ILE A 17 -3.89 -5.08 7.47
N GLY A 18 -2.81 -5.57 6.85
CA GLY A 18 -2.88 -6.39 5.64
C GLY A 18 -3.72 -7.66 5.80
N HIS A 19 -3.87 -8.14 7.03
CA HIS A 19 -4.65 -9.34 7.35
C HIS A 19 -6.06 -9.04 7.89
N MET A 20 -6.50 -7.78 7.86
CA MET A 20 -7.90 -7.45 8.12
C MET A 20 -8.77 -8.05 7.02
N HIS A 21 -9.88 -8.71 7.42
CA HIS A 21 -10.87 -9.25 6.50
C HIS A 21 -11.76 -8.11 6.01
N LEU A 22 -11.50 -7.62 4.81
CA LEU A 22 -12.19 -6.48 4.20
C LEU A 22 -12.94 -6.85 2.92
N PHE A 23 -12.64 -8.00 2.33
CA PHE A 23 -13.20 -8.42 1.06
C PHE A 23 -13.89 -9.77 1.16
N ASN A 24 -14.98 -9.91 0.44
CA ASN A 24 -15.67 -11.18 0.28
C ASN A 24 -15.18 -11.87 -1.02
N ASN A 25 -13.90 -12.25 -1.04
CA ASN A 25 -13.27 -12.95 -2.15
C ASN A 25 -12.73 -14.32 -1.72
N GLU A 26 -12.50 -15.21 -2.71
CA GLU A 26 -11.99 -16.57 -2.50
C GLU A 26 -10.46 -16.67 -2.58
N ILE A 27 -9.74 -15.53 -2.65
CA ILE A 27 -8.29 -15.49 -2.81
C ILE A 27 -7.64 -15.83 -1.46
N LEU A 28 -6.81 -16.88 -1.48
CA LEU A 28 -6.10 -17.33 -0.29
C LEU A 28 -4.93 -16.40 0.05
N CYS A 29 -4.97 -15.81 1.22
CA CYS A 29 -3.86 -15.05 1.78
C CYS A 29 -2.78 -15.98 2.37
N HIS A 30 -1.55 -15.51 2.46
CA HIS A 30 -0.46 -16.25 3.12
C HIS A 30 -0.71 -16.59 4.58
N CYS A 31 -1.54 -15.81 5.27
CA CYS A 31 -1.96 -16.12 6.64
C CYS A 31 -2.92 -17.32 6.73
N GLY A 32 -3.28 -17.94 5.61
CA GLY A 32 -4.21 -19.07 5.53
C GLY A 32 -5.70 -18.69 5.50
N LYS A 33 -6.02 -17.39 5.51
CA LYS A 33 -7.41 -16.88 5.45
C LYS A 33 -7.70 -16.28 4.07
N LYS A 34 -8.98 -16.07 3.77
CA LYS A 34 -9.47 -15.38 2.59
C LYS A 34 -9.96 -13.99 2.94
N GLY A 35 -10.10 -13.09 1.96
CA GLY A 35 -10.66 -11.76 2.15
C GLY A 35 -9.75 -10.75 2.87
N CYS A 36 -8.47 -11.04 3.04
CA CYS A 36 -7.52 -10.10 3.60
C CYS A 36 -7.25 -8.92 2.66
N LEU A 37 -7.00 -7.73 3.21
CA LEU A 37 -6.56 -6.56 2.45
C LEU A 37 -5.37 -6.90 1.53
N GLU A 38 -4.42 -7.69 2.02
CA GLU A 38 -3.22 -8.08 1.28
C GLU A 38 -3.52 -8.80 -0.04
N THR A 39 -4.67 -9.48 -0.15
CA THR A 39 -5.07 -10.15 -1.39
C THR A 39 -5.48 -9.18 -2.50
N GLU A 40 -5.81 -7.93 -2.15
CA GLU A 40 -6.26 -6.90 -3.08
C GLU A 40 -5.31 -5.70 -3.18
N ALA A 41 -4.50 -5.42 -2.15
CA ALA A 41 -3.67 -4.23 -2.11
C ALA A 41 -2.23 -4.52 -1.65
N SER A 42 -1.58 -5.47 -2.29
CA SER A 42 -0.16 -5.79 -2.08
C SER A 42 0.59 -5.89 -3.40
N GLY A 43 1.92 -5.96 -3.36
CA GLY A 43 2.73 -6.20 -4.56
C GLY A 43 2.35 -7.50 -5.29
N ARG A 44 1.92 -8.53 -4.56
CA ARG A 44 1.41 -9.78 -5.14
C ARG A 44 0.05 -9.59 -5.80
N ALA A 45 -0.83 -8.84 -5.18
CA ALA A 45 -2.13 -8.50 -5.78
C ALA A 45 -1.94 -7.74 -7.10
N ILE A 46 -1.06 -6.75 -7.13
CA ILE A 46 -0.72 -6.00 -8.34
C ILE A 46 -0.22 -6.94 -9.44
N MET A 47 0.76 -7.78 -9.13
CA MET A 47 1.31 -8.73 -10.10
C MET A 47 0.25 -9.70 -10.63
N ARG A 48 -0.66 -10.17 -9.77
CA ARG A 48 -1.79 -11.00 -10.18
C ARG A 48 -2.71 -10.25 -11.12
N ILE A 49 -3.18 -9.07 -10.72
CA ILE A 49 -4.15 -8.28 -11.50
C ILE A 49 -3.56 -7.90 -12.87
N VAL A 50 -2.32 -7.41 -12.90
CA VAL A 50 -1.65 -7.05 -14.17
C VAL A 50 -1.53 -8.27 -15.10
N LYS A 51 -1.11 -9.43 -14.56
CA LYS A 51 -1.00 -10.66 -15.36
C LYS A 51 -2.36 -11.14 -15.89
N GLU A 52 -3.39 -11.09 -15.06
CA GLU A 52 -4.76 -11.46 -15.43
C GLU A 52 -5.30 -10.56 -16.55
N ARG A 53 -5.10 -9.26 -16.47
CA ARG A 53 -5.55 -8.28 -17.48
C ARG A 53 -4.78 -8.45 -18.81
N ILE A 54 -3.47 -8.64 -18.76
CA ILE A 54 -2.67 -8.94 -19.95
C ILE A 54 -3.14 -10.26 -20.60
N ALA A 55 -3.39 -11.29 -19.80
CA ALA A 55 -3.91 -12.57 -20.32
C ALA A 55 -5.32 -12.45 -20.93
N ALA A 56 -6.11 -11.48 -20.47
CA ALA A 56 -7.40 -11.12 -21.04
C ALA A 56 -7.29 -10.30 -22.35
N GLY A 57 -6.08 -9.96 -22.79
CA GLY A 57 -5.81 -9.28 -24.06
C GLY A 57 -5.60 -7.75 -23.93
N GLU A 58 -5.50 -7.21 -22.71
CA GLU A 58 -5.17 -5.79 -22.56
C GLU A 58 -3.71 -5.50 -22.92
N SER A 59 -3.49 -4.38 -23.59
CA SER A 59 -2.16 -3.96 -24.02
C SER A 59 -1.40 -3.29 -22.88
N SER A 60 -0.10 -3.58 -22.77
CA SER A 60 0.79 -2.94 -21.80
C SER A 60 2.22 -2.85 -22.37
N PHE A 61 2.96 -1.85 -21.95
CA PHE A 61 4.39 -1.72 -22.26
C PHE A 61 5.21 -2.88 -21.71
N LEU A 62 4.72 -3.55 -20.66
CA LEU A 62 5.35 -4.71 -20.05
C LEU A 62 5.53 -5.89 -21.02
N THR A 63 4.66 -5.99 -22.03
CA THR A 63 4.67 -7.10 -23.02
C THR A 63 5.24 -6.69 -24.36
N GLN A 64 5.76 -5.48 -24.50
CA GLN A 64 6.40 -5.03 -25.73
C GLN A 64 7.59 -5.95 -26.07
N ASN A 65 7.79 -6.15 -27.37
CA ASN A 65 8.84 -7.02 -27.91
C ASN A 65 8.75 -8.50 -27.49
N GLY A 66 7.54 -8.99 -27.12
CA GLY A 66 7.31 -10.37 -26.75
C GLY A 66 7.81 -10.74 -25.34
N LYS A 67 8.10 -9.75 -24.51
CA LYS A 67 8.46 -9.99 -23.09
C LYS A 67 7.27 -10.62 -22.36
N THR A 68 7.47 -11.77 -21.73
CA THR A 68 6.43 -12.50 -21.00
C THR A 68 6.66 -12.53 -19.48
N ASP A 69 7.88 -12.20 -19.06
CA ASP A 69 8.23 -12.16 -17.64
C ASP A 69 8.59 -10.74 -17.22
N PHE A 70 7.97 -10.28 -16.15
CA PHE A 70 8.19 -8.97 -15.57
C PHE A 70 8.02 -9.04 -14.04
N THR A 71 8.69 -8.14 -13.36
CA THR A 71 8.72 -8.00 -11.91
C THR A 71 7.83 -6.84 -11.45
N ILE A 72 7.61 -6.73 -10.15
CA ILE A 72 6.91 -5.58 -9.57
C ILE A 72 7.68 -4.26 -9.83
N ASN A 73 9.01 -4.28 -9.96
CA ASN A 73 9.78 -3.10 -10.34
C ASN A 73 9.44 -2.66 -11.77
N ASP A 74 9.32 -3.62 -12.71
CA ASP A 74 8.91 -3.32 -14.08
C ASP A 74 7.52 -2.67 -14.10
N VAL A 75 6.58 -3.14 -13.26
CA VAL A 75 5.24 -2.54 -13.13
C VAL A 75 5.32 -1.11 -12.59
N VAL A 76 6.11 -0.87 -11.55
CA VAL A 76 6.32 0.48 -10.99
C VAL A 76 6.94 1.40 -12.04
N ASP A 77 7.93 0.93 -12.79
CA ASP A 77 8.56 1.71 -13.85
C ASP A 77 7.59 1.95 -15.02
N ALA A 78 6.71 0.98 -15.35
CA ALA A 78 5.64 1.17 -16.33
C ALA A 78 4.63 2.25 -15.90
N VAL A 79 4.26 2.31 -14.62
CA VAL A 79 3.41 3.40 -14.07
C VAL A 79 4.09 4.76 -14.26
N VAL A 80 5.37 4.86 -13.92
CA VAL A 80 6.14 6.11 -14.07
C VAL A 80 6.23 6.54 -15.54
N ASN A 81 6.24 5.58 -16.48
CA ASN A 81 6.20 5.81 -17.91
C ASN A 81 4.78 5.85 -18.49
N GLU A 82 3.78 6.03 -17.64
CA GLU A 82 2.37 6.25 -18.00
C GLU A 82 1.76 5.10 -18.83
N ASP A 83 2.12 3.84 -18.51
CA ASP A 83 1.43 2.68 -19.07
C ASP A 83 -0.04 2.65 -18.62
N PRO A 84 -1.02 2.67 -19.55
CA PRO A 84 -2.42 2.83 -19.19
C PRO A 84 -2.96 1.70 -18.29
N LEU A 85 -2.55 0.44 -18.54
CA LEU A 85 -2.98 -0.69 -17.73
C LEU A 85 -2.41 -0.60 -16.33
N CYS A 86 -1.12 -0.30 -16.20
CA CYS A 86 -0.45 -0.20 -14.91
C CYS A 86 -0.95 1.01 -14.09
N LEU A 87 -1.24 2.13 -14.74
CA LEU A 87 -1.86 3.30 -14.11
C LEU A 87 -3.21 2.96 -13.50
N ASP A 88 -4.10 2.32 -14.27
CA ASP A 88 -5.43 1.94 -13.80
C ASP A 88 -5.35 0.95 -12.61
N VAL A 89 -4.41 0.00 -12.67
CA VAL A 89 -4.19 -0.94 -11.55
C VAL A 89 -3.71 -0.19 -10.30
N ILE A 90 -2.76 0.75 -10.43
CA ILE A 90 -2.27 1.52 -9.27
C ILE A 90 -3.34 2.47 -8.72
N GLU A 91 -4.17 3.05 -9.56
CA GLU A 91 -5.31 3.86 -9.13
C GLU A 91 -6.30 3.01 -8.32
N HIS A 92 -6.64 1.82 -8.81
CA HIS A 92 -7.49 0.87 -8.07
C HIS A 92 -6.88 0.49 -6.71
N ILE A 93 -5.59 0.16 -6.67
CA ILE A 93 -4.89 -0.15 -5.42
C ILE A 93 -4.90 1.05 -4.46
N GLY A 94 -4.67 2.25 -4.98
CA GLY A 94 -4.75 3.49 -4.22
C GLY A 94 -6.13 3.69 -3.60
N PHE A 95 -7.19 3.42 -4.37
CA PHE A 95 -8.57 3.48 -3.89
C PHE A 95 -8.83 2.51 -2.74
N VAL A 96 -8.44 1.24 -2.88
CA VAL A 96 -8.57 0.20 -1.85
C VAL A 96 -7.80 0.56 -0.57
N LEU A 97 -6.56 1.02 -0.72
CA LEU A 97 -5.76 1.48 0.41
C LEU A 97 -6.37 2.70 1.09
N GLY A 98 -6.91 3.64 0.32
CA GLY A 98 -7.55 4.85 0.84
C GLY A 98 -8.79 4.54 1.68
N GLU A 99 -9.62 3.59 1.27
CA GLU A 99 -10.76 3.11 2.06
C GLU A 99 -10.30 2.48 3.37
N THR A 100 -9.24 1.67 3.33
CA THR A 100 -8.65 1.09 4.54
C THR A 100 -8.09 2.15 5.48
N VAL A 101 -7.35 3.11 4.92
CA VAL A 101 -6.79 4.25 5.68
C VAL A 101 -7.91 5.08 6.30
N ALA A 102 -9.04 5.29 5.61
CA ALA A 102 -10.20 5.98 6.15
C ALA A 102 -10.72 5.31 7.45
N ASN A 103 -10.81 3.98 7.45
CA ASN A 103 -11.19 3.24 8.66
C ASN A 103 -10.18 3.44 9.80
N LEU A 104 -8.89 3.40 9.48
CA LEU A 104 -7.83 3.59 10.48
C LEU A 104 -7.82 5.02 11.06
N ILE A 105 -8.01 6.05 10.23
CA ILE A 105 -8.04 7.42 10.74
C ILE A 105 -9.30 7.70 11.56
N ASN A 106 -10.43 7.07 11.25
CA ASN A 106 -11.64 7.17 12.07
C ASN A 106 -11.44 6.54 13.46
N VAL A 107 -10.56 5.53 13.58
CA VAL A 107 -10.27 4.86 14.87
C VAL A 107 -9.16 5.58 15.65
N PHE A 108 -8.07 5.98 14.98
CA PHE A 108 -6.86 6.46 15.65
C PHE A 108 -6.67 7.97 15.58
N ASN A 109 -7.38 8.67 14.70
CA ASN A 109 -7.23 10.11 14.43
C ASN A 109 -5.75 10.58 14.38
N PRO A 110 -4.92 9.99 13.52
CA PRO A 110 -3.50 10.32 13.48
C PRO A 110 -3.26 11.66 12.80
N GLU A 111 -2.23 12.39 13.22
CA GLU A 111 -1.76 13.60 12.53
C GLU A 111 -1.22 13.29 11.12
N LEU A 112 -0.55 12.14 10.98
CA LEU A 112 0.17 11.77 9.75
C LEU A 112 0.03 10.28 9.45
N VAL A 113 -0.33 9.97 8.21
CA VAL A 113 -0.20 8.63 7.61
C VAL A 113 0.94 8.66 6.61
N VAL A 114 1.93 7.79 6.78
CA VAL A 114 3.07 7.66 5.86
C VAL A 114 2.90 6.39 5.04
N VAL A 115 2.84 6.54 3.72
CA VAL A 115 2.78 5.43 2.77
C VAL A 115 4.20 5.14 2.28
N GLY A 116 4.68 3.94 2.56
CA GLY A 116 6.05 3.53 2.23
C GLY A 116 6.11 2.28 1.35
N GLY A 117 7.32 1.79 1.18
CA GLY A 117 7.61 0.63 0.34
C GLY A 117 7.73 0.98 -1.14
N MET A 118 7.82 -0.05 -1.96
CA MET A 118 8.10 0.08 -3.40
C MET A 118 7.04 0.90 -4.14
N LEU A 119 5.77 0.76 -3.78
CA LEU A 119 4.66 1.49 -4.41
C LEU A 119 4.73 3.00 -4.19
N ALA A 120 5.41 3.48 -3.15
CA ALA A 120 5.62 4.92 -2.97
C ALA A 120 6.40 5.57 -4.13
N ARG A 121 7.14 4.78 -4.94
CA ARG A 121 7.83 5.25 -6.15
C ARG A 121 6.88 5.67 -7.27
N THR A 122 5.64 5.19 -7.27
CA THR A 122 4.62 5.63 -8.24
C THR A 122 4.11 7.05 -7.98
N GLY A 123 4.55 7.65 -6.86
CA GLY A 123 4.34 9.07 -6.60
C GLY A 123 2.87 9.47 -6.49
N ASP A 124 2.54 10.53 -7.24
CA ASP A 124 1.22 11.14 -7.18
C ASP A 124 0.11 10.23 -7.71
N PHE A 125 0.40 9.29 -8.59
CA PHE A 125 -0.60 8.35 -9.10
C PHE A 125 -1.25 7.54 -7.96
N LEU A 126 -0.43 6.98 -7.06
CA LEU A 126 -0.93 6.28 -5.88
C LEU A 126 -1.54 7.26 -4.86
N LEU A 127 -0.84 8.37 -4.60
CA LEU A 127 -1.19 9.30 -3.52
C LEU A 127 -2.54 9.98 -3.75
N GLN A 128 -2.84 10.39 -4.98
CA GLN A 128 -4.11 11.04 -5.32
C GLN A 128 -5.29 10.09 -5.17
N ALA A 129 -5.20 8.87 -5.71
CA ALA A 129 -6.24 7.85 -5.59
C ALA A 129 -6.50 7.49 -4.12
N LEU A 130 -5.43 7.25 -3.34
CA LEU A 130 -5.51 6.94 -1.93
C LEU A 130 -6.14 8.09 -1.13
N THR A 131 -5.68 9.32 -1.35
CA THR A 131 -6.19 10.49 -0.61
C THR A 131 -7.64 10.79 -0.97
N GLY A 132 -8.01 10.65 -2.24
CA GLY A 132 -9.39 10.81 -2.72
C GLY A 132 -10.33 9.82 -2.06
N SER A 133 -9.97 8.54 -2.05
CA SER A 133 -10.74 7.47 -1.42
C SER A 133 -10.81 7.65 0.10
N MET A 134 -9.68 7.96 0.74
CA MET A 134 -9.63 8.24 2.18
C MET A 134 -10.63 9.34 2.57
N ARG A 135 -10.64 10.47 1.85
CA ARG A 135 -11.57 11.57 2.12
C ARG A 135 -13.03 11.20 1.91
N LYS A 136 -13.31 10.33 0.93
CA LYS A 136 -14.66 9.87 0.63
C LYS A 136 -15.26 9.03 1.75
N TYR A 137 -14.45 8.20 2.41
CA TYR A 137 -14.91 7.19 3.38
C TYR A 137 -14.65 7.55 4.83
N SER A 138 -13.86 8.58 5.11
CA SER A 138 -13.62 9.05 6.47
C SER A 138 -14.58 10.15 6.89
N LEU A 139 -14.71 10.34 8.20
CA LEU A 139 -15.43 11.49 8.75
C LEU A 139 -14.68 12.78 8.44
N ASN A 140 -15.36 13.78 7.88
CA ASN A 140 -14.76 15.07 7.54
C ASN A 140 -14.06 15.75 8.73
N LEU A 141 -14.59 15.55 9.93
CA LEU A 141 -14.01 16.10 11.15
C LEU A 141 -12.61 15.56 11.44
N VAL A 142 -12.37 14.29 11.10
CA VAL A 142 -11.10 13.59 11.34
C VAL A 142 -10.15 13.78 10.16
N SER A 143 -10.65 13.59 8.93
CA SER A 143 -9.81 13.59 7.72
C SER A 143 -9.16 14.94 7.40
N LYS A 144 -9.75 16.06 7.83
CA LYS A 144 -9.18 17.40 7.61
C LYS A 144 -7.88 17.63 8.42
N ASP A 145 -7.72 16.93 9.54
CA ASP A 145 -6.59 17.07 10.44
C ASP A 145 -5.49 16.03 10.16
N THR A 146 -5.80 15.01 9.34
CA THR A 146 -4.84 13.97 8.97
C THR A 146 -4.15 14.28 7.64
N ARG A 147 -2.82 14.30 7.64
CA ARG A 147 -2.02 14.40 6.43
C ARG A 147 -1.62 13.02 5.95
N VAL A 148 -1.58 12.83 4.63
CA VAL A 148 -1.00 11.64 4.00
C VAL A 148 0.26 12.06 3.25
N ALA A 149 1.33 11.30 3.39
CA ALA A 149 2.60 11.58 2.72
C ALA A 149 3.29 10.29 2.27
N LEU A 150 4.06 10.39 1.20
CA LEU A 150 4.94 9.29 0.79
C LEU A 150 6.22 9.28 1.62
N ALA A 151 6.72 8.09 1.92
CA ALA A 151 7.97 7.91 2.64
C ALA A 151 9.16 8.42 1.81
N LYS A 152 10.05 9.17 2.45
CA LYS A 152 11.25 9.74 1.78
C LYS A 152 12.38 8.71 1.59
N PHE A 153 12.38 7.62 2.34
CA PHE A 153 13.48 6.64 2.34
C PHE A 153 13.26 5.47 1.40
N ASN A 154 12.14 5.42 0.68
CA ASN A 154 11.78 4.34 -0.25
C ASN A 154 12.06 2.95 0.36
N ASP A 155 12.78 2.09 -0.34
CA ASP A 155 13.10 0.71 0.10
C ASP A 155 14.04 0.64 1.31
N ARG A 156 14.73 1.74 1.64
CA ARG A 156 15.66 1.82 2.80
C ARG A 156 14.95 2.12 4.11
N GLY A 157 13.65 2.47 4.08
CA GLY A 157 12.89 2.86 5.27
C GLY A 157 12.91 1.81 6.36
N CYS A 158 12.73 0.54 6.01
CA CYS A 158 12.74 -0.58 6.94
C CYS A 158 14.11 -0.75 7.62
N ILE A 159 15.20 -0.67 6.86
CA ILE A 159 16.58 -0.81 7.39
C ILE A 159 16.91 0.34 8.33
N ILE A 160 16.61 1.57 7.92
CA ILE A 160 16.82 2.78 8.74
C ILE A 160 16.00 2.68 10.03
N GLY A 161 14.74 2.29 9.94
CA GLY A 161 13.86 2.11 11.10
C GLY A 161 14.40 1.04 12.07
N ALA A 162 14.84 -0.10 11.57
CA ALA A 162 15.44 -1.16 12.38
C ALA A 162 16.72 -0.69 13.09
N CYS A 163 17.60 0.04 12.39
CA CYS A 163 18.81 0.62 12.99
C CYS A 163 18.47 1.64 14.09
N LEU A 164 17.48 2.49 13.89
CA LEU A 164 17.04 3.46 14.89
C LEU A 164 16.45 2.79 16.12
N LEU A 165 15.64 1.72 15.94
CA LEU A 165 15.09 0.94 17.05
C LEU A 165 16.20 0.22 17.84
N ALA A 166 17.16 -0.38 17.16
CA ALA A 166 18.30 -1.02 17.80
C ALA A 166 19.11 0.00 18.62
N ARG A 167 19.42 1.17 18.01
CA ARG A 167 20.15 2.24 18.70
C ARG A 167 19.39 2.70 19.95
N LYS A 168 18.08 2.92 19.85
CA LYS A 168 17.25 3.33 20.99
C LYS A 168 17.33 2.33 22.13
N LYS A 169 17.23 1.03 21.82
CA LYS A 169 17.27 -0.06 22.82
C LYS A 169 18.65 -0.21 23.51
N VAL A 170 19.74 0.21 22.85
CA VAL A 170 21.10 0.12 23.40
C VAL A 170 21.46 1.34 24.27
N LEU A 171 20.87 2.51 23.95
CA LEU A 171 21.22 3.79 24.60
C LEU A 171 20.23 4.23 25.69
N GLU A 172 19.07 3.59 25.79
CA GLU A 172 18.05 3.76 26.86
C GLU A 172 18.03 2.51 27.76
#